data_f20bd0d13b8c6c9eef27ff2c6638fecc
#
_entry.id   f20bd0d13b8c6c9eef27ff2c6638fecc
#
_cell.length_a   1.000
_cell.length_b   1.000
_cell.length_c   1.000
_cell.angle_alpha   90.00
_cell.angle_beta   90.00
_cell.angle_gamma   90.00
#
_symmetry.space_group_name_H-M   'P 1'
#
loop_
_entity.id
_entity.type
_entity.pdbx_description
1 polymer ?
#
loop_
_entity_poly.entity_id
_entity_poly.type
_entity_poly.pdbx_seq_one_letter_code
_entity_poly.pdbx_strand_id
1 'polypeptide(L)'
;MCSSDLIVRAIERTLGKEGYVTMLADSDNSRETESAILDSLRARQVDGLILATAWLQDDIVARCQERKIPFVLVNRTVLDESITSVVTNDAYGIRLAVDHLLQLGHRKLAYVGGPLNTSTATGRREGFIAALKTYRLSVREKLIVDCASFTVQAGAAAARQLLRTANRSFTAIVAANDMLALGCYDALTEAGLACPKDISITGYNDMPFADRFNPPLTTLRIPHDQLGVQSGLLLLRKMRDPAVVVPSMHLEPALVVRGSTAAIQR
;
A
#
# COMPACT_ATOMS: atom_id res chain seq x y z
N MET A 1 13.62 -6.52 -6.88
CA MET A 1 13.31 -6.77 -5.46
C MET A 1 12.03 -6.00 -5.17
N CYS A 2 10.95 -6.67 -4.81
CA CYS A 2 9.67 -6.01 -4.47
C CYS A 2 9.75 -5.44 -3.05
N SER A 3 8.93 -4.44 -2.72
CA SER A 3 8.84 -3.94 -1.32
C SER A 3 8.45 -5.04 -0.33
N SER A 4 7.69 -6.04 -0.77
CA SER A 4 7.34 -7.22 0.02
C SER A 4 8.56 -8.05 0.45
N ASP A 5 9.62 -8.11 -0.36
CA ASP A 5 10.84 -8.87 -0.05
C ASP A 5 11.53 -8.34 1.22
N LEU A 6 11.44 -7.03 1.47
CA LEU A 6 12.04 -6.42 2.66
C LEU A 6 11.27 -6.83 3.93
N ILE A 7 9.95 -6.92 3.85
CA ILE A 7 9.10 -7.40 4.95
C ILE A 7 9.42 -8.87 5.24
N VAL A 8 9.46 -9.72 4.19
CA VAL A 8 9.76 -11.16 4.32
C VAL A 8 11.12 -11.39 4.97
N ARG A 9 12.18 -10.70 4.52
CA ARG A 9 13.53 -10.82 5.12
C ARG A 9 13.56 -10.45 6.60
N ALA A 10 12.78 -9.43 6.99
CA ALA A 10 12.70 -9.05 8.40
C ALA A 10 11.94 -10.09 9.23
N ILE A 11 10.90 -10.71 8.68
CA ILE A 11 10.19 -11.84 9.29
C ILE A 11 11.15 -13.02 9.47
N GLU A 12 11.82 -13.46 8.41
CA GLU A 12 12.78 -14.58 8.43
C GLU A 12 13.86 -14.37 9.48
N ARG A 13 14.46 -13.17 9.51
CA ARG A 13 15.49 -12.83 10.50
C ARG A 13 14.95 -12.86 11.93
N THR A 14 13.70 -12.44 12.16
CA THR A 14 13.07 -12.38 13.47
C THR A 14 12.72 -13.78 13.97
N LEU A 15 12.07 -14.59 13.14
CA LEU A 15 11.67 -15.94 13.47
C LEU A 15 12.89 -16.90 13.56
N GLY A 16 13.91 -16.71 12.70
CA GLY A 16 15.14 -17.50 12.71
C GLY A 16 15.94 -17.40 14.00
N LYS A 17 15.90 -16.26 14.71
CA LYS A 17 16.53 -16.09 16.04
C LYS A 17 15.90 -16.99 17.10
N GLU A 18 14.65 -17.40 16.92
CA GLU A 18 13.91 -18.29 17.81
C GLU A 18 13.88 -19.74 17.28
N GLY A 19 14.66 -20.04 16.25
CA GLY A 19 14.81 -21.39 15.68
C GLY A 19 13.74 -21.80 14.66
N TYR A 20 12.86 -20.88 14.24
CA TYR A 20 11.85 -21.17 13.23
C TYR A 20 12.40 -21.00 11.81
N VAL A 21 11.92 -21.82 10.88
CA VAL A 21 12.17 -21.70 9.44
C VAL A 21 10.93 -21.12 8.78
N THR A 22 11.11 -20.12 7.94
CA THR A 22 10.02 -19.49 7.20
C THR A 22 9.85 -20.16 5.83
N MET A 23 8.61 -20.52 5.49
CA MET A 23 8.20 -20.97 4.16
C MET A 23 7.41 -19.86 3.47
N LEU A 24 7.88 -19.42 2.31
CA LEU A 24 7.18 -18.41 1.51
C LEU A 24 6.29 -19.10 0.47
N ALA A 25 5.05 -18.64 0.35
CA ALA A 25 4.13 -19.03 -0.71
C ALA A 25 3.48 -17.78 -1.30
N ASP A 26 3.42 -17.71 -2.62
CA ASP A 26 2.79 -16.60 -3.35
C ASP A 26 1.43 -17.07 -3.89
N SER A 27 0.37 -16.37 -3.52
CA SER A 27 -0.99 -16.62 -3.97
C SER A 27 -1.38 -15.82 -5.21
N ASP A 28 -0.51 -14.92 -5.67
CA ASP A 28 -0.80 -13.97 -6.76
C ASP A 28 -2.14 -13.22 -6.58
N ASN A 29 -2.50 -12.94 -5.34
CA ASN A 29 -3.81 -12.39 -4.95
C ASN A 29 -5.02 -13.21 -5.46
N SER A 30 -4.86 -14.51 -5.72
CA SER A 30 -5.92 -15.43 -6.09
C SER A 30 -6.47 -16.16 -4.86
N ARG A 31 -7.77 -16.02 -4.58
CA ARG A 31 -8.43 -16.74 -3.46
C ARG A 31 -8.34 -18.26 -3.59
N GLU A 32 -8.42 -18.74 -4.82
CA GLU A 32 -8.36 -20.17 -5.13
C GLU A 32 -6.97 -20.73 -4.81
N THR A 33 -5.92 -20.04 -5.27
CA THR A 33 -4.53 -20.36 -4.98
C THR A 33 -4.22 -20.25 -3.48
N GLU A 34 -4.71 -19.21 -2.81
CA GLU A 34 -4.54 -19.00 -1.36
C GLU A 34 -5.15 -20.13 -0.54
N SER A 35 -6.33 -20.61 -0.94
CA SER A 35 -6.99 -21.76 -0.33
C SER A 35 -6.15 -23.04 -0.43
N ALA A 36 -5.62 -23.35 -1.63
CA ALA A 36 -4.76 -24.49 -1.87
C ALA A 36 -3.43 -24.41 -1.09
N ILE A 37 -2.85 -23.21 -1.01
CA ILE A 37 -1.64 -22.95 -0.21
C ILE A 37 -1.92 -23.20 1.27
N LEU A 38 -3.04 -22.72 1.83
CA LEU A 38 -3.37 -22.96 3.24
C LEU A 38 -3.48 -24.45 3.56
N ASP A 39 -4.13 -25.22 2.69
CA ASP A 39 -4.25 -26.66 2.88
C ASP A 39 -2.89 -27.37 2.77
N SER A 40 -2.01 -26.94 1.86
CA SER A 40 -0.65 -27.46 1.74
C SER A 40 0.22 -27.16 2.97
N LEU A 41 0.16 -25.91 3.48
CA LEU A 41 0.89 -25.51 4.69
C LEU A 41 0.40 -26.28 5.92
N ARG A 42 -0.91 -26.51 6.03
CA ARG A 42 -1.47 -27.34 7.09
C ARG A 42 -0.98 -28.78 7.03
N ALA A 43 -0.94 -29.39 5.85
CA ALA A 43 -0.40 -30.75 5.67
C ALA A 43 1.07 -30.86 6.10
N ARG A 44 1.80 -29.73 6.08
CA ARG A 44 3.19 -29.61 6.55
C ARG A 44 3.29 -29.24 8.03
N GLN A 45 2.16 -29.12 8.74
CA GLN A 45 2.09 -28.83 10.17
C GLN A 45 2.84 -27.56 10.57
N VAL A 46 2.65 -26.46 9.81
CA VAL A 46 3.24 -25.18 10.18
C VAL A 46 2.72 -24.68 11.52
N ASP A 47 3.60 -24.08 12.33
CA ASP A 47 3.28 -23.59 13.68
C ASP A 47 2.42 -22.31 13.67
N GLY A 48 2.51 -21.50 12.60
CA GLY A 48 1.76 -20.26 12.48
C GLY A 48 1.89 -19.65 11.09
N LEU A 49 1.10 -18.60 10.83
CA LEU A 49 1.01 -17.93 9.52
C LEU A 49 1.17 -16.42 9.64
N ILE A 50 1.84 -15.82 8.66
CA ILE A 50 1.82 -14.37 8.41
C ILE A 50 1.18 -14.16 7.04
N LEU A 51 0.03 -13.49 7.01
CA LEU A 51 -0.77 -13.27 5.80
C LEU A 51 -0.58 -11.83 5.31
N ALA A 52 -0.03 -11.66 4.11
CA ALA A 52 0.29 -10.34 3.52
C ALA A 52 -0.70 -9.90 2.43
N THR A 53 -1.58 -10.79 2.00
CA THR A 53 -2.49 -10.59 0.85
C THR A 53 -3.95 -10.45 1.22
N ALA A 54 -4.27 -10.33 2.52
CA ALA A 54 -5.64 -10.29 3.01
C ALA A 54 -6.53 -9.25 2.28
N TRP A 55 -7.75 -9.66 2.00
CA TRP A 55 -8.83 -8.80 1.50
C TRP A 55 -9.66 -8.27 2.65
N LEU A 56 -10.39 -7.16 2.46
CA LEU A 56 -11.26 -6.62 3.52
C LEU A 56 -12.30 -7.63 4.03
N GLN A 57 -12.82 -8.46 3.13
CA GLN A 57 -13.67 -9.62 3.47
C GLN A 57 -12.95 -10.86 2.98
N ASP A 58 -12.34 -11.60 3.91
CA ASP A 58 -11.46 -12.72 3.57
C ASP A 58 -11.79 -13.98 4.36
N ASP A 59 -12.13 -15.04 3.62
CA ASP A 59 -12.49 -16.34 4.17
C ASP A 59 -11.28 -17.07 4.79
N ILE A 60 -10.04 -16.72 4.40
CA ILE A 60 -8.83 -17.34 4.96
C ILE A 60 -8.70 -17.07 6.44
N VAL A 61 -9.12 -15.90 6.90
CA VAL A 61 -9.11 -15.52 8.31
C VAL A 61 -10.03 -16.43 9.11
N ALA A 62 -11.29 -16.61 8.67
CA ALA A 62 -12.24 -17.54 9.29
C ALA A 62 -11.71 -18.97 9.33
N ARG A 63 -11.11 -19.44 8.22
CA ARG A 63 -10.51 -20.78 8.12
C ARG A 63 -9.33 -20.97 9.07
N CYS A 64 -8.49 -19.95 9.27
CA CYS A 64 -7.41 -20.00 10.26
C CYS A 64 -7.95 -20.06 11.69
N GLN A 65 -9.00 -19.30 12.00
CA GLN A 65 -9.67 -19.32 13.32
C GLN A 65 -10.31 -20.68 13.62
N GLU A 66 -11.12 -21.20 12.69
CA GLU A 66 -11.76 -22.52 12.82
C GLU A 66 -10.74 -23.66 13.07
N ARG A 67 -9.60 -23.55 12.41
CA ARG A 67 -8.51 -24.54 12.49
C ARG A 67 -7.54 -24.29 13.63
N LYS A 68 -7.75 -23.22 14.42
CA LYS A 68 -6.91 -22.79 15.53
C LYS A 68 -5.43 -22.62 15.15
N ILE A 69 -5.17 -22.15 13.94
CA ILE A 69 -3.81 -21.83 13.47
C ILE A 69 -3.46 -20.42 13.93
N PRO A 70 -2.39 -20.21 14.72
CA PRO A 70 -1.94 -18.87 15.07
C PRO A 70 -1.58 -18.07 13.82
N PHE A 71 -2.12 -16.85 13.68
CA PHE A 71 -1.79 -16.01 12.54
C PHE A 71 -1.77 -14.51 12.87
N VAL A 72 -1.05 -13.76 12.05
CA VAL A 72 -0.96 -12.29 12.06
C VAL A 72 -1.08 -11.79 10.64
N LEU A 73 -1.82 -10.70 10.45
CA LEU A 73 -1.86 -9.99 9.17
C LEU A 73 -0.72 -8.98 9.10
N VAL A 74 -0.12 -8.79 7.92
CA VAL A 74 0.90 -7.77 7.68
C VAL A 74 0.58 -6.95 6.43
N ASN A 75 0.87 -5.66 6.47
CA ASN A 75 0.65 -4.72 5.37
C ASN A 75 -0.83 -4.48 5.01
N ARG A 76 -1.68 -5.48 5.09
CA ARG A 76 -3.13 -5.39 4.92
C ARG A 76 -3.85 -5.88 6.17
N THR A 77 -5.09 -5.45 6.35
CA THR A 77 -6.00 -5.92 7.39
C THR A 77 -7.36 -6.27 6.79
N VAL A 78 -8.24 -6.82 7.62
CA VAL A 78 -9.63 -7.16 7.30
C VAL A 78 -10.60 -6.21 8.01
N LEU A 79 -11.89 -6.30 7.75
CA LEU A 79 -12.91 -5.48 8.43
C LEU A 79 -13.05 -5.83 9.93
N ASP A 80 -12.74 -7.05 10.31
CA ASP A 80 -12.78 -7.47 11.72
C ASP A 80 -11.57 -6.91 12.47
N GLU A 81 -11.78 -5.86 13.24
CA GLU A 81 -10.74 -5.18 14.04
C GLU A 81 -10.16 -6.04 15.16
N SER A 82 -10.81 -7.16 15.52
CA SER A 82 -10.29 -8.12 16.50
C SER A 82 -9.09 -8.91 15.98
N ILE A 83 -8.88 -8.93 14.66
CA ILE A 83 -7.79 -9.65 14.02
C ILE A 83 -6.50 -8.86 14.12
N THR A 84 -5.51 -9.45 14.77
CA THR A 84 -4.18 -8.84 14.94
C THR A 84 -3.52 -8.56 13.60
N SER A 85 -3.15 -7.31 13.39
CA SER A 85 -2.45 -6.87 12.17
C SER A 85 -1.30 -5.90 12.47
N VAL A 86 -0.28 -5.90 11.63
CA VAL A 86 0.78 -4.88 11.59
C VAL A 86 0.70 -4.18 10.26
N VAL A 87 0.21 -2.95 10.26
CA VAL A 87 -0.09 -2.17 9.06
C VAL A 87 0.51 -0.78 9.13
N THR A 88 0.54 -0.10 7.99
CA THR A 88 0.92 1.31 7.93
C THR A 88 -0.30 2.19 8.17
N ASN A 89 -0.12 3.36 8.78
CA ASN A 89 -1.15 4.40 8.84
C ASN A 89 -1.29 5.06 7.48
N ASP A 90 -2.06 4.42 6.60
CA ASP A 90 -2.21 4.81 5.20
C ASP A 90 -2.85 6.19 5.04
N ALA A 91 -3.85 6.53 5.87
CA ALA A 91 -4.50 7.83 5.84
C ALA A 91 -3.52 8.96 6.21
N TYR A 92 -2.69 8.74 7.23
CA TYR A 92 -1.64 9.67 7.62
C TYR A 92 -0.61 9.86 6.49
N GLY A 93 -0.16 8.77 5.87
CA GLY A 93 0.80 8.82 4.77
C GLY A 93 0.28 9.64 3.59
N ILE A 94 -0.95 9.38 3.15
CA ILE A 94 -1.55 10.17 2.07
C ILE A 94 -1.73 11.64 2.45
N ARG A 95 -2.05 11.93 3.72
CA ARG A 95 -2.10 13.31 4.20
C ARG A 95 -0.75 14.01 4.03
N LEU A 96 0.38 13.36 4.36
CA LEU A 96 1.72 13.92 4.15
C LEU A 96 1.98 14.27 2.68
N ALA A 97 1.55 13.42 1.73
CA ALA A 97 1.68 13.70 0.30
C ALA A 97 0.82 14.91 -0.12
N VAL A 98 -0.42 14.99 0.36
CA VAL A 98 -1.32 16.12 0.09
C VAL A 98 -0.76 17.40 0.70
N ASP A 99 -0.30 17.38 1.96
CA ASP A 99 0.30 18.53 2.64
C ASP A 99 1.49 19.08 1.85
N HIS A 100 2.39 18.21 1.38
CA HIS A 100 3.53 18.57 0.56
C HIS A 100 3.09 19.27 -0.74
N LEU A 101 2.13 18.71 -1.47
CA LEU A 101 1.65 19.31 -2.71
C LEU A 101 0.96 20.65 -2.46
N LEU A 102 0.24 20.81 -1.35
CA LEU A 102 -0.38 22.07 -0.96
C LEU A 102 0.65 23.16 -0.61
N GLN A 103 1.76 22.77 0.04
CA GLN A 103 2.88 23.67 0.32
C GLN A 103 3.54 24.17 -1.00
N LEU A 104 3.57 23.34 -2.05
CA LEU A 104 4.03 23.71 -3.39
C LEU A 104 3.01 24.55 -4.18
N GLY A 105 1.87 24.87 -3.60
CA GLY A 105 0.83 25.72 -4.20
C GLY A 105 -0.26 24.97 -4.97
N HIS A 106 -0.18 23.63 -5.10
CA HIS A 106 -1.22 22.85 -5.76
C HIS A 106 -2.55 22.94 -4.99
N ARG A 107 -3.66 23.09 -5.71
CA ARG A 107 -5.01 23.16 -5.15
C ARG A 107 -6.00 22.26 -5.91
N LYS A 108 -5.60 21.73 -7.04
CA LYS A 108 -6.39 20.84 -7.89
C LYS A 108 -5.62 19.52 -8.02
N LEU A 109 -5.93 18.59 -7.12
CA LEU A 109 -5.26 17.31 -7.02
C LEU A 109 -6.13 16.21 -7.64
N ALA A 110 -5.53 15.31 -8.40
CA ALA A 110 -6.13 14.05 -8.83
C ALA A 110 -5.60 12.89 -8.00
N TYR A 111 -6.35 11.81 -7.93
CA TYR A 111 -5.98 10.59 -7.22
C TYR A 111 -6.08 9.39 -8.14
N VAL A 112 -5.05 8.55 -8.11
CA VAL A 112 -5.03 7.24 -8.78
C VAL A 112 -4.90 6.17 -7.71
N GLY A 113 -6.02 5.50 -7.43
CA GLY A 113 -6.19 4.51 -6.39
C GLY A 113 -5.97 3.07 -6.86
N GLY A 114 -5.98 2.14 -5.90
CA GLY A 114 -5.93 0.70 -6.13
C GLY A 114 -7.29 0.03 -5.91
N PRO A 115 -7.32 -1.32 -5.84
CA PRO A 115 -8.55 -2.10 -5.70
C PRO A 115 -9.18 -1.92 -4.31
N LEU A 116 -10.41 -1.38 -4.27
CA LEU A 116 -11.11 -0.99 -3.04
C LEU A 116 -11.50 -2.16 -2.13
N ASN A 117 -11.32 -3.38 -2.54
CA ASN A 117 -11.46 -4.57 -1.70
C ASN A 117 -10.22 -4.85 -0.82
N THR A 118 -9.21 -3.96 -0.83
CA THR A 118 -8.04 -4.03 0.04
C THR A 118 -8.02 -2.86 1.03
N SER A 119 -7.59 -3.11 2.26
CA SER A 119 -7.49 -2.08 3.31
C SER A 119 -6.54 -0.95 2.93
N THR A 120 -5.43 -1.24 2.24
CA THR A 120 -4.46 -0.26 1.78
C THR A 120 -5.07 0.72 0.76
N ALA A 121 -5.83 0.22 -0.22
CA ALA A 121 -6.45 1.09 -1.22
C ALA A 121 -7.56 1.95 -0.60
N THR A 122 -8.42 1.34 0.23
CA THR A 122 -9.51 2.05 0.91
C THR A 122 -8.97 3.11 1.87
N GLY A 123 -8.01 2.75 2.73
CA GLY A 123 -7.43 3.70 3.68
C GLY A 123 -6.69 4.86 3.01
N ARG A 124 -5.98 4.62 1.89
CA ARG A 124 -5.31 5.68 1.10
C ARG A 124 -6.33 6.59 0.43
N ARG A 125 -7.39 6.03 -0.18
CA ARG A 125 -8.47 6.81 -0.80
C ARG A 125 -9.20 7.69 0.21
N GLU A 126 -9.58 7.11 1.34
CA GLU A 126 -10.26 7.84 2.42
C GLU A 126 -9.34 8.92 3.00
N GLY A 127 -8.06 8.62 3.19
CA GLY A 127 -7.03 9.58 3.61
C GLY A 127 -6.93 10.77 2.65
N PHE A 128 -6.96 10.53 1.33
CA PHE A 128 -6.96 11.58 0.32
C PHE A 128 -8.20 12.49 0.43
N ILE A 129 -9.38 11.89 0.49
CA ILE A 129 -10.65 12.62 0.62
C ILE A 129 -10.69 13.42 1.92
N ALA A 130 -10.27 12.82 3.04
CA ALA A 130 -10.22 13.48 4.34
C ALA A 130 -9.22 14.66 4.35
N ALA A 131 -8.03 14.49 3.75
CA ALA A 131 -7.07 15.57 3.63
C ALA A 131 -7.62 16.76 2.81
N LEU A 132 -8.26 16.51 1.66
CA LEU A 132 -8.90 17.57 0.89
C LEU A 132 -9.97 18.32 1.71
N LYS A 133 -10.82 17.61 2.44
CA LYS A 133 -11.84 18.21 3.30
C LYS A 133 -11.24 19.05 4.42
N THR A 134 -10.16 18.59 5.07
CA THR A 134 -9.44 19.34 6.11
C THR A 134 -8.95 20.70 5.60
N TYR A 135 -8.49 20.75 4.36
CA TYR A 135 -8.05 22.00 3.71
C TYR A 135 -9.16 22.73 2.96
N ARG A 136 -10.43 22.35 3.12
CA ARG A 136 -11.60 22.93 2.46
C ARG A 136 -11.49 22.94 0.93
N LEU A 137 -10.82 21.94 0.36
CA LEU A 137 -10.73 21.73 -1.07
C LEU A 137 -11.89 20.87 -1.56
N SER A 138 -12.38 21.16 -2.78
CA SER A 138 -13.48 20.38 -3.36
C SER A 138 -13.01 18.97 -3.69
N VAL A 139 -13.69 17.96 -3.17
CA VAL A 139 -13.59 16.59 -3.64
C VAL A 139 -14.35 16.50 -4.97
N ARG A 140 -13.62 16.18 -6.03
CA ARG A 140 -14.20 16.05 -7.39
C ARG A 140 -14.07 14.62 -7.84
N GLU A 141 -15.18 13.88 -7.87
CA GLU A 141 -15.18 12.45 -8.24
C GLU A 141 -14.50 12.18 -9.60
N LYS A 142 -14.65 13.08 -10.56
CA LYS A 142 -13.96 12.98 -11.87
C LYS A 142 -12.43 13.05 -11.79
N LEU A 143 -11.85 13.44 -10.66
CA LEU A 143 -10.41 13.48 -10.40
C LEU A 143 -9.95 12.29 -9.55
N ILE A 144 -10.83 11.34 -9.24
CA ILE A 144 -10.52 10.11 -8.51
C ILE A 144 -10.75 8.94 -9.45
N VAL A 145 -9.73 8.11 -9.64
CA VAL A 145 -9.81 6.88 -10.42
C VAL A 145 -9.28 5.73 -9.59
N ASP A 146 -10.14 4.79 -9.26
CA ASP A 146 -9.76 3.57 -8.55
C ASP A 146 -9.49 2.45 -9.57
N CYS A 147 -8.31 1.83 -9.49
CA CYS A 147 -7.86 0.77 -10.38
C CYS A 147 -8.22 -0.61 -9.83
N ALA A 148 -8.38 -1.59 -10.70
CA ALA A 148 -8.59 -2.98 -10.30
C ALA A 148 -7.32 -3.68 -9.78
N SER A 149 -6.14 -3.10 -9.99
CA SER A 149 -4.85 -3.65 -9.55
C SER A 149 -3.81 -2.55 -9.31
N PHE A 150 -2.75 -2.87 -8.56
CA PHE A 150 -1.61 -1.98 -8.31
C PHE A 150 -0.49 -2.17 -9.35
N THR A 151 -0.83 -2.14 -10.64
CA THR A 151 0.13 -2.35 -11.75
C THR A 151 0.44 -1.06 -12.49
N VAL A 152 1.57 -1.03 -13.20
CA VAL A 152 1.95 0.09 -14.09
C VAL A 152 0.88 0.33 -15.14
N GLN A 153 0.39 -0.75 -15.75
CA GLN A 153 -0.64 -0.69 -16.79
C GLN A 153 -1.94 -0.06 -16.29
N ALA A 154 -2.36 -0.41 -15.07
CA ALA A 154 -3.55 0.16 -14.44
C ALA A 154 -3.35 1.67 -14.16
N GLY A 155 -2.18 2.06 -13.66
CA GLY A 155 -1.81 3.45 -13.44
C GLY A 155 -1.82 4.27 -14.72
N ALA A 156 -1.24 3.75 -15.80
CA ALA A 156 -1.24 4.39 -17.12
C ALA A 156 -2.67 4.57 -17.67
N ALA A 157 -3.51 3.55 -17.56
CA ALA A 157 -4.91 3.63 -17.99
C ALA A 157 -5.69 4.69 -17.20
N ALA A 158 -5.52 4.73 -15.87
CA ALA A 158 -6.14 5.72 -14.99
C ALA A 158 -5.68 7.15 -15.32
N ALA A 159 -4.38 7.36 -15.51
CA ALA A 159 -3.86 8.68 -15.86
C ALA A 159 -4.36 9.14 -17.25
N ARG A 160 -4.42 8.26 -18.25
CA ARG A 160 -5.03 8.59 -19.56
C ARG A 160 -6.51 8.96 -19.41
N GLN A 161 -7.25 8.27 -18.54
CA GLN A 161 -8.64 8.62 -18.25
C GLN A 161 -8.73 10.01 -17.62
N LEU A 162 -7.93 10.34 -16.62
CA LEU A 162 -7.89 11.66 -15.98
C LEU A 162 -7.59 12.77 -16.99
N LEU A 163 -6.59 12.57 -17.86
CA LEU A 163 -6.21 13.55 -18.88
C LEU A 163 -7.36 13.83 -19.86
N ARG A 164 -8.13 12.82 -20.24
CA ARG A 164 -9.30 12.97 -21.14
C ARG A 164 -10.49 13.61 -20.45
N THR A 165 -10.91 13.08 -19.28
CA THR A 165 -12.20 13.43 -18.65
C THR A 165 -12.12 14.73 -17.87
N ALA A 166 -10.97 15.03 -17.30
CA ALA A 166 -10.79 16.22 -16.48
C ALA A 166 -10.30 17.44 -17.27
N ASN A 167 -10.06 17.31 -18.57
CA ASN A 167 -9.55 18.38 -19.43
C ASN A 167 -8.36 19.14 -18.79
N ARG A 168 -7.40 18.38 -18.25
CA ARG A 168 -6.21 18.91 -17.53
C ARG A 168 -6.55 19.88 -16.39
N SER A 169 -7.70 19.72 -15.73
CA SER A 169 -8.14 20.62 -14.65
C SER A 169 -7.46 20.30 -13.31
N PHE A 170 -6.36 19.56 -13.28
CA PHE A 170 -5.54 19.25 -12.11
C PHE A 170 -4.07 19.54 -12.40
N THR A 171 -3.28 19.71 -11.34
CA THR A 171 -1.86 20.09 -11.43
C THR A 171 -0.94 19.07 -10.74
N ALA A 172 -1.51 18.13 -10.02
CA ALA A 172 -0.77 17.04 -9.41
C ALA A 172 -1.61 15.77 -9.32
N ILE A 173 -0.95 14.62 -9.32
CA ILE A 173 -1.51 13.29 -9.09
C ILE A 173 -0.93 12.72 -7.80
N VAL A 174 -1.80 12.29 -6.90
CA VAL A 174 -1.46 11.43 -5.75
C VAL A 174 -1.75 10.00 -6.16
N ALA A 175 -0.72 9.23 -6.43
CA ALA A 175 -0.85 7.81 -6.75
C ALA A 175 -0.77 6.96 -5.48
N ALA A 176 -1.67 5.99 -5.36
CA ALA A 176 -1.77 5.14 -4.19
C ALA A 176 -0.56 4.21 -3.98
N ASN A 177 0.24 3.96 -5.01
CA ASN A 177 1.56 3.33 -4.88
C ASN A 177 2.51 3.75 -6.02
N ASP A 178 3.77 3.32 -5.90
CA ASP A 178 4.83 3.69 -6.85
C ASP A 178 4.64 3.04 -8.24
N MET A 179 4.03 1.86 -8.32
CA MET A 179 3.72 1.21 -9.61
C MET A 179 2.65 1.97 -10.38
N LEU A 180 1.61 2.44 -9.69
CA LEU A 180 0.60 3.32 -10.28
C LEU A 180 1.22 4.66 -10.70
N ALA A 181 2.13 5.22 -9.86
CA ALA A 181 2.85 6.43 -10.19
C ALA A 181 3.69 6.26 -11.47
N LEU A 182 4.41 5.14 -11.61
CA LEU A 182 5.18 4.83 -12.83
C LEU A 182 4.28 4.80 -14.07
N GLY A 183 3.10 4.18 -13.98
CA GLY A 183 2.12 4.21 -15.05
C GLY A 183 1.63 5.63 -15.37
N CYS A 184 1.53 6.50 -14.36
CA CYS A 184 1.20 7.91 -14.60
C CYS A 184 2.31 8.62 -15.39
N TYR A 185 3.59 8.32 -15.13
CA TYR A 185 4.70 8.86 -15.96
C TYR A 185 4.56 8.45 -17.41
N ASP A 186 4.26 7.17 -17.68
CA ASP A 186 4.08 6.67 -19.04
C ASP A 186 2.98 7.46 -19.77
N ALA A 187 1.81 7.61 -19.12
CA ALA A 187 0.68 8.34 -19.71
C ALA A 187 0.95 9.83 -19.93
N LEU A 188 1.73 10.48 -19.05
CA LEU A 188 2.14 11.86 -19.25
C LEU A 188 3.09 11.99 -20.45
N THR A 189 4.08 11.10 -20.56
CA THR A 189 5.03 11.07 -21.68
C THR A 189 4.31 10.87 -23.02
N GLU A 190 3.37 9.93 -23.08
CA GLU A 190 2.52 9.70 -24.27
C GLU A 190 1.69 10.94 -24.67
N ALA A 191 1.27 11.72 -23.66
CA ALA A 191 0.50 12.96 -23.87
C ALA A 191 1.38 14.20 -24.17
N GLY A 192 2.71 14.03 -24.24
CA GLY A 192 3.66 15.14 -24.43
C GLY A 192 3.75 16.07 -23.22
N LEU A 193 3.43 15.56 -22.01
CA LEU A 193 3.49 16.30 -20.74
C LEU A 193 4.70 15.88 -19.93
N ALA A 194 5.30 16.83 -19.23
CA ALA A 194 6.48 16.60 -18.40
C ALA A 194 6.12 16.59 -16.89
N CYS A 195 6.59 15.58 -16.19
CA CYS A 195 6.64 15.57 -14.73
C CYS A 195 8.00 16.16 -14.28
N PRO A 196 8.03 17.08 -13.31
CA PRO A 196 6.91 17.71 -12.62
C PRO A 196 6.42 19.02 -13.26
N LYS A 197 7.00 19.43 -14.40
CA LYS A 197 6.79 20.74 -15.02
C LYS A 197 5.31 21.03 -15.30
N ASP A 198 4.60 20.06 -15.89
CA ASP A 198 3.19 20.19 -16.23
C ASP A 198 2.30 19.60 -15.15
N ILE A 199 2.68 18.43 -14.61
CA ILE A 199 1.93 17.71 -13.57
C ILE A 199 2.93 17.08 -12.58
N SER A 200 2.81 17.44 -11.29
CA SER A 200 3.53 16.79 -10.21
C SER A 200 2.94 15.41 -9.89
N ILE A 201 3.78 14.45 -9.48
CA ILE A 201 3.33 13.10 -9.10
C ILE A 201 3.94 12.73 -7.76
N THR A 202 3.11 12.14 -6.87
CA THR A 202 3.59 11.46 -5.67
C THR A 202 3.20 9.99 -5.71
N GLY A 203 4.05 9.13 -5.14
CA GLY A 203 3.82 7.69 -4.97
C GLY A 203 3.63 7.27 -3.52
N TYR A 204 3.67 5.96 -3.27
CA TYR A 204 3.59 5.34 -1.95
C TYR A 204 4.31 3.99 -1.97
N ASN A 205 5.06 3.66 -0.97
CA ASN A 205 5.87 2.51 -0.59
C ASN A 205 7.37 2.78 -0.58
N ASP A 206 7.89 3.74 -1.36
CA ASP A 206 9.32 3.96 -1.61
C ASP A 206 10.00 2.65 -2.07
N MET A 207 9.44 2.07 -3.15
CA MET A 207 9.95 0.81 -3.70
C MET A 207 11.41 0.94 -4.14
N PRO A 208 12.18 -0.15 -4.13
CA PRO A 208 13.52 -0.14 -4.69
C PRO A 208 13.51 0.46 -6.10
N PHE A 209 14.47 1.37 -6.36
CA PHE A 209 14.61 2.12 -7.61
C PHE A 209 13.63 3.30 -7.83
N ALA A 210 12.79 3.68 -6.88
CA ALA A 210 11.98 4.90 -6.99
C ALA A 210 12.85 6.16 -7.18
N ASP A 211 14.09 6.14 -6.69
CA ASP A 211 15.14 7.14 -6.91
C ASP A 211 15.75 7.11 -8.33
N ARG A 212 15.48 6.07 -9.12
CA ARG A 212 15.94 5.88 -10.50
C ARG A 212 14.87 6.21 -11.54
N PHE A 213 13.66 6.55 -11.12
CA PHE A 213 12.66 7.07 -12.04
C PHE A 213 13.13 8.39 -12.64
N ASN A 214 12.60 8.78 -13.77
CA ASN A 214 12.95 10.04 -14.43
C ASN A 214 11.70 10.94 -14.64
N PRO A 215 11.54 11.95 -13.77
CA PRO A 215 12.39 12.32 -12.62
C PRO A 215 12.25 11.34 -11.43
N PRO A 216 13.22 11.36 -10.46
CA PRO A 216 13.11 10.55 -9.24
C PRO A 216 11.82 10.79 -8.47
N LEU A 217 11.13 9.73 -8.06
CA LEU A 217 9.78 9.79 -7.48
C LEU A 217 9.77 10.28 -6.03
N THR A 218 9.04 11.36 -5.77
CA THR A 218 8.59 11.76 -4.42
C THR A 218 7.53 10.76 -3.95
N THR A 219 7.75 10.11 -2.80
CA THR A 219 6.91 8.99 -2.36
C THR A 219 6.87 8.86 -0.84
N LEU A 220 5.96 8.06 -0.32
CA LEU A 220 5.86 7.71 1.09
C LEU A 220 6.66 6.43 1.36
N ARG A 221 7.66 6.52 2.22
CA ARG A 221 8.41 5.35 2.69
C ARG A 221 7.65 4.67 3.81
N ILE A 222 7.27 3.41 3.60
CA ILE A 222 6.74 2.57 4.67
C ILE A 222 7.88 1.88 5.41
N PRO A 223 7.75 1.65 6.73
CA PRO A 223 8.82 1.03 7.53
C PRO A 223 8.82 -0.49 7.37
N HIS A 224 9.22 -1.00 6.19
CA HIS A 224 9.16 -2.41 5.81
C HIS A 224 9.83 -3.34 6.82
N ASP A 225 11.03 -2.96 7.32
CA ASP A 225 11.75 -3.75 8.31
C ASP A 225 10.95 -3.88 9.62
N GLN A 226 10.37 -2.76 10.10
CA GLN A 226 9.54 -2.77 11.31
C GLN A 226 8.25 -3.58 11.11
N LEU A 227 7.59 -3.48 9.92
CA LEU A 227 6.44 -4.31 9.60
C LEU A 227 6.78 -5.80 9.76
N GLY A 228 7.89 -6.25 9.20
CA GLY A 228 8.33 -7.64 9.30
C GLY A 228 8.73 -8.05 10.71
N VAL A 229 9.52 -7.24 11.41
CA VAL A 229 9.96 -7.53 12.80
C VAL A 229 8.76 -7.65 13.72
N GLN A 230 7.85 -6.67 13.70
CA GLN A 230 6.68 -6.67 14.59
C GLN A 230 5.73 -7.83 14.27
N SER A 231 5.50 -8.14 13.00
CA SER A 231 4.68 -9.29 12.62
C SER A 231 5.26 -10.61 13.13
N GLY A 232 6.57 -10.80 13.00
CA GLY A 232 7.25 -11.97 13.55
C GLY A 232 7.12 -12.08 15.08
N LEU A 233 7.34 -10.97 15.80
CA LEU A 233 7.23 -10.93 17.26
C LEU A 233 5.79 -11.19 17.74
N LEU A 234 4.78 -10.65 17.07
CA LEU A 234 3.38 -10.87 17.40
C LEU A 234 2.97 -12.32 17.11
N LEU A 235 3.44 -12.91 16.01
CA LEU A 235 3.19 -14.33 15.73
C LEU A 235 3.82 -15.24 16.79
N LEU A 236 5.07 -14.99 17.19
CA LEU A 236 5.74 -15.75 18.27
C LEU A 236 4.95 -15.71 19.57
N ARG A 237 4.38 -14.55 19.94
CA ARG A 237 3.52 -14.43 21.13
C ARG A 237 2.28 -15.32 21.00
N LYS A 238 1.60 -15.27 19.86
CA LYS A 238 0.39 -16.08 19.60
C LYS A 238 0.67 -17.59 19.54
N MET A 239 1.84 -17.99 19.05
CA MET A 239 2.24 -19.41 19.07
C MET A 239 2.54 -19.93 20.47
N ARG A 240 3.14 -19.08 21.33
CA ARG A 240 3.43 -19.44 22.74
C ARG A 240 2.18 -19.45 23.62
N ASP A 241 1.26 -18.56 23.37
CA ASP A 241 -0.03 -18.44 24.08
C ASP A 241 -1.16 -18.12 23.09
N PRO A 242 -1.87 -19.14 22.59
CA PRO A 242 -2.98 -18.94 21.65
C PRO A 242 -4.16 -18.13 22.22
N ALA A 243 -4.26 -17.98 23.53
CA ALA A 243 -5.31 -17.19 24.17
C ALA A 243 -4.93 -15.70 24.31
N VAL A 244 -3.69 -15.35 24.05
CA VAL A 244 -3.24 -13.96 24.20
C VAL A 244 -3.93 -13.02 23.21
N VAL A 245 -4.50 -11.95 23.73
CA VAL A 245 -5.01 -10.84 22.91
C VAL A 245 -3.85 -9.89 22.62
N VAL A 246 -3.44 -9.84 21.37
CA VAL A 246 -2.37 -8.96 20.92
C VAL A 246 -2.98 -7.84 20.07
N PRO A 247 -2.81 -6.57 20.47
CA PRO A 247 -3.37 -5.44 19.71
C PRO A 247 -2.69 -5.30 18.36
N SER A 248 -3.43 -4.79 17.38
CA SER A 248 -2.90 -4.39 16.09
C SER A 248 -1.94 -3.19 16.23
N MET A 249 -0.98 -3.10 15.31
CA MET A 249 0.00 -2.02 15.27
C MET A 249 -0.12 -1.21 13.99
N HIS A 250 -0.14 0.11 14.13
CA HIS A 250 -0.12 1.06 13.03
C HIS A 250 1.21 1.80 13.01
N LEU A 251 2.02 1.56 11.98
CA LEU A 251 3.33 2.18 11.82
C LEU A 251 3.21 3.42 10.92
N GLU A 252 3.92 4.48 11.27
CA GLU A 252 3.87 5.73 10.51
C GLU A 252 4.81 5.69 9.31
N PRO A 253 4.33 6.03 8.10
CA PRO A 253 5.18 6.24 6.94
C PRO A 253 5.82 7.62 6.99
N ALA A 254 6.90 7.81 6.20
CA ALA A 254 7.60 9.08 6.08
C ALA A 254 7.62 9.56 4.63
N LEU A 255 7.43 10.85 4.40
CA LEU A 255 7.56 11.43 3.06
C LEU A 255 9.04 11.52 2.65
N VAL A 256 9.34 11.06 1.45
CA VAL A 256 10.66 11.17 0.81
C VAL A 256 10.51 12.06 -0.42
N VAL A 257 10.93 13.31 -0.29
CA VAL A 257 10.86 14.29 -1.39
C VAL A 257 12.00 14.06 -2.38
N ARG A 258 11.66 14.01 -3.68
CA ARG A 258 12.59 13.87 -4.80
C ARG A 258 12.21 14.83 -5.93
N GLY A 259 12.44 14.43 -7.18
CA GLY A 259 12.30 15.31 -8.37
C GLY A 259 10.93 15.33 -9.03
N SER A 260 9.95 14.54 -8.59
CA SER A 260 8.64 14.41 -9.28
C SER A 260 7.60 15.45 -8.86
N THR A 261 7.96 16.36 -7.97
CA THR A 261 7.07 17.43 -7.51
C THR A 261 7.78 18.77 -7.60
N ALA A 262 7.08 19.83 -8.02
CA ALA A 262 7.59 21.19 -8.13
C ALA A 262 6.52 22.20 -7.72
N ALA A 263 6.95 23.41 -7.33
CA ALA A 263 6.02 24.50 -7.09
C ALA A 263 5.29 24.88 -8.40
N ILE A 264 4.02 25.25 -8.26
CA ILE A 264 3.24 25.75 -9.42
C ILE A 264 3.89 27.02 -9.95
N GLN A 265 4.27 27.01 -11.21
CA GLN A 265 4.64 28.24 -11.93
C GLN A 265 3.37 29.07 -12.17
N ARG A 266 3.36 30.27 -11.63
CA ARG A 266 2.25 31.24 -11.79
C ARG A 266 2.27 31.86 -13.19
#